data_365a731ab6728fa6d6ad0da83a04a935
#
_entry.id   365a731ab6728fa6d6ad0da83a04a935
#
_cell.length_a   1.000
_cell.length_b   1.000
_cell.length_c   1.000
_cell.angle_alpha   90.00
_cell.angle_beta   90.00
_cell.angle_gamma   90.00
#
_symmetry.space_group_name_H-M   'P 1'
#
loop_
_entity.id
_entity.type
_entity.pdbx_description
1 polymer ?
#
loop_
_entity_poly.entity_id
_entity_poly.type
_entity_poly.pdbx_seq_one_letter_code
_entity_poly.pdbx_strand_id
1 'polypeptide(L)'
;MSTPLITTSDIVKRFGTVTALAGLTINVSAGESVAIMGPSGSGKSTLLHCLSGVLVPDQGSVGFGGTEISRLTDAQRSHLRLRELGFVFQDSQLIPELPARENVALPLMLTGTPTRSALRAADEVLARLGLADLRGRRPAQMSGGQAQRVAIARALVSSPRAIFADEPSGALDQATGHEMMQLLTAAASMAGATLVVVTHDVNVARWCSRLIEIRDGLVHSDRRLNASTARGSTQAAESEVAR
;
A
#
# COMPACT_ATOMS: atom_id res chain seq x y z
N MET A 1 -7.68 22.57 7.40
CA MET A 1 -6.53 21.63 7.46
C MET A 1 -7.11 20.23 7.66
N SER A 2 -6.82 19.26 6.81
CA SER A 2 -7.28 17.88 6.99
C SER A 2 -6.59 17.26 8.20
N THR A 3 -7.36 16.55 9.04
CA THR A 3 -6.82 15.86 10.21
C THR A 3 -5.87 14.74 9.74
N PRO A 4 -4.65 14.62 10.30
CA PRO A 4 -3.74 13.56 9.93
C PRO A 4 -4.32 12.20 10.32
N LEU A 5 -4.25 11.22 9.40
CA LEU A 5 -4.62 9.84 9.65
C LEU A 5 -3.48 9.06 10.29
N ILE A 6 -2.25 9.29 9.80
CA ILE A 6 -1.03 8.64 10.29
C ILE A 6 -0.11 9.72 10.81
N THR A 7 0.44 9.52 11.99
CA THR A 7 1.40 10.44 12.63
C THR A 7 2.58 9.67 13.17
N THR A 8 3.77 10.23 13.05
CA THR A 8 4.93 9.74 13.80
C THR A 8 5.60 10.89 14.54
N SER A 9 6.19 10.60 15.69
CA SER A 9 7.01 11.54 16.43
C SER A 9 8.32 10.86 16.83
N ASP A 10 9.42 11.35 16.27
CA ASP A 10 10.81 10.98 16.57
C ASP A 10 11.05 9.47 16.65
N ILE A 11 10.47 8.71 15.68
CA ILE A 11 10.59 7.25 15.72
C ILE A 11 12.01 6.78 15.41
N VAL A 12 12.53 5.96 16.31
CA VAL A 12 13.81 5.25 16.16
C VAL A 12 13.57 3.76 16.10
N LYS A 13 14.22 3.08 15.15
CA LYS A 13 14.20 1.62 15.04
C LYS A 13 15.60 1.08 14.81
N ARG A 14 16.00 0.12 15.62
CA ARG A 14 17.32 -0.54 15.56
C ARG A 14 17.16 -2.04 15.35
N PHE A 15 18.09 -2.63 14.64
CA PHE A 15 18.27 -4.07 14.48
C PHE A 15 19.73 -4.39 14.84
N GLY A 16 19.94 -4.85 16.08
CA GLY A 16 21.28 -5.01 16.64
C GLY A 16 22.03 -3.67 16.65
N THR A 17 23.15 -3.58 15.95
CA THR A 17 23.97 -2.37 15.84
C THR A 17 23.51 -1.39 14.74
N VAL A 18 22.59 -1.81 13.86
CA VAL A 18 22.13 -1.00 12.73
C VAL A 18 20.91 -0.16 13.14
N THR A 19 21.02 1.16 13.01
CA THR A 19 19.88 2.08 13.17
C THR A 19 19.20 2.26 11.82
N ALA A 20 18.00 1.68 11.66
CA ALA A 20 17.23 1.76 10.42
C ALA A 20 16.37 3.03 10.35
N LEU A 21 15.89 3.55 11.50
CA LEU A 21 15.19 4.84 11.60
C LEU A 21 15.85 5.61 12.75
N ALA A 22 16.15 6.90 12.53
CA ALA A 22 17.03 7.68 13.38
C ALA A 22 16.35 8.96 13.96
N GLY A 23 15.07 8.91 14.28
CA GLY A 23 14.30 10.06 14.79
C GLY A 23 13.41 10.68 13.73
N LEU A 24 12.62 9.85 13.01
CA LEU A 24 11.83 10.27 11.88
C LEU A 24 10.44 10.75 12.33
N THR A 25 10.04 11.94 11.87
CA THR A 25 8.72 12.53 12.12
C THR A 25 8.03 12.87 10.80
N ILE A 26 6.87 12.26 10.55
CA ILE A 26 6.00 12.54 9.40
C ILE A 26 4.52 12.49 9.80
N ASN A 27 3.70 13.20 9.04
CA ASN A 27 2.25 13.16 9.15
C ASN A 27 1.66 12.88 7.76
N VAL A 28 0.69 11.97 7.67
CA VAL A 28 -0.04 11.68 6.43
C VAL A 28 -1.53 11.96 6.67
N SER A 29 -2.12 12.79 5.81
CA SER A 29 -3.53 13.16 5.92
C SER A 29 -4.45 12.04 5.43
N ALA A 30 -5.70 12.01 5.91
CA ALA A 30 -6.71 11.10 5.39
C ALA A 30 -6.96 11.36 3.89
N GLY A 31 -7.00 10.28 3.08
CA GLY A 31 -7.20 10.33 1.64
C GLY A 31 -5.98 10.82 0.83
N GLU A 32 -4.84 11.08 1.47
CA GLU A 32 -3.60 11.49 0.80
C GLU A 32 -2.91 10.27 0.16
N SER A 33 -2.27 10.46 -0.99
CA SER A 33 -1.36 9.47 -1.59
C SER A 33 0.09 9.94 -1.43
N VAL A 34 0.91 9.13 -0.76
CA VAL A 34 2.30 9.47 -0.41
C VAL A 34 3.24 8.40 -0.94
N ALA A 35 4.25 8.81 -1.69
CA ALA A 35 5.39 7.96 -2.04
C ALA A 35 6.54 8.18 -1.06
N ILE A 36 7.12 7.10 -0.56
CA ILE A 36 8.32 7.09 0.27
C ILE A 36 9.45 6.51 -0.58
N MET A 37 10.43 7.35 -0.89
CA MET A 37 11.59 6.99 -1.72
C MET A 37 12.90 7.06 -0.94
N GLY A 38 13.93 6.46 -1.51
CA GLY A 38 15.31 6.50 -0.99
C GLY A 38 16.13 5.31 -1.47
N PRO A 39 17.46 5.33 -1.29
CA PRO A 39 18.33 4.22 -1.68
C PRO A 39 17.99 2.92 -0.93
N SER A 40 18.54 1.81 -1.41
CA SER A 40 18.44 0.53 -0.69
C SER A 40 19.06 0.68 0.71
N GLY A 41 18.44 0.10 1.73
CA GLY A 41 18.92 0.19 3.11
C GLY A 41 18.59 1.50 3.85
N SER A 42 17.93 2.50 3.22
CA SER A 42 17.63 3.78 3.88
C SER A 42 16.52 3.74 4.94
N GLY A 43 15.89 2.58 5.18
CA GLY A 43 14.86 2.41 6.20
C GLY A 43 13.42 2.46 5.70
N LYS A 44 13.15 2.52 4.37
CA LYS A 44 11.79 2.67 3.79
C LYS A 44 10.80 1.58 4.22
N SER A 45 11.13 0.30 4.03
CA SER A 45 10.27 -0.82 4.44
C SER A 45 10.13 -0.88 5.96
N THR A 46 11.19 -0.54 6.70
CA THR A 46 11.13 -0.41 8.17
C THR A 46 10.13 0.66 8.59
N LEU A 47 10.16 1.82 7.90
CA LEU A 47 9.18 2.88 8.14
C LEU A 47 7.76 2.40 7.83
N LEU A 48 7.53 1.82 6.66
CA LEU A 48 6.22 1.27 6.28
C LEU A 48 5.70 0.28 7.33
N HIS A 49 6.55 -0.61 7.82
CA HIS A 49 6.21 -1.56 8.88
C HIS A 49 5.91 -0.88 10.23
N CYS A 50 6.58 0.20 10.58
CA CYS A 50 6.25 0.98 11.78
C CYS A 50 4.91 1.71 11.60
N LEU A 51 4.69 2.38 10.46
CA LEU A 51 3.44 3.10 10.16
C LEU A 51 2.21 2.19 10.18
N SER A 52 2.37 0.93 9.75
CA SER A 52 1.31 -0.08 9.70
C SER A 52 1.18 -0.92 10.99
N GLY A 53 1.99 -0.64 12.01
CA GLY A 53 1.98 -1.37 13.28
C GLY A 53 2.44 -2.84 13.18
N VAL A 54 3.13 -3.21 12.10
CA VAL A 54 3.84 -4.51 11.99
C VAL A 54 5.05 -4.51 12.92
N LEU A 55 5.82 -3.43 12.91
CA LEU A 55 6.92 -3.20 13.82
C LEU A 55 6.57 -2.12 14.85
N VAL A 56 7.06 -2.29 16.07
CA VAL A 56 7.03 -1.24 17.10
C VAL A 56 8.38 -0.52 17.06
N PRO A 57 8.41 0.82 17.01
CA PRO A 57 9.64 1.57 17.12
C PRO A 57 10.24 1.38 18.53
N ASP A 58 11.56 1.49 18.64
CA ASP A 58 12.28 1.39 19.93
C ASP A 58 12.18 2.69 20.73
N GLN A 59 11.97 3.84 20.04
CA GLN A 59 11.71 5.15 20.63
C GLN A 59 10.71 5.93 19.75
N GLY A 60 10.08 6.93 20.34
CA GLY A 60 9.07 7.74 19.66
C GLY A 60 7.70 7.08 19.65
N SER A 61 6.78 7.61 18.83
CA SER A 61 5.41 7.13 18.78
C SER A 61 4.87 7.10 17.35
N VAL A 62 3.94 6.17 17.10
CA VAL A 62 3.18 6.07 15.86
C VAL A 62 1.70 6.11 16.19
N GLY A 63 0.97 7.04 15.58
CA GLY A 63 -0.47 7.20 15.69
C GLY A 63 -1.19 6.83 14.40
N PHE A 64 -2.37 6.22 14.53
CA PHE A 64 -3.29 5.94 13.44
C PHE A 64 -4.72 6.29 13.84
N GLY A 65 -5.36 7.21 13.11
CA GLY A 65 -6.74 7.61 13.36
C GLY A 65 -7.00 8.17 14.76
N GLY A 66 -6.00 8.82 15.38
CA GLY A 66 -6.05 9.35 16.73
C GLY A 66 -5.67 8.36 17.85
N THR A 67 -5.38 7.09 17.49
CA THR A 67 -4.92 6.06 18.43
C THR A 67 -3.40 5.88 18.33
N GLU A 68 -2.67 5.90 19.44
CA GLU A 68 -1.23 5.60 19.47
C GLU A 68 -1.02 4.09 19.34
N ILE A 69 -0.71 3.63 18.11
CA ILE A 69 -0.60 2.20 17.79
C ILE A 69 0.68 1.56 18.32
N SER A 70 1.72 2.36 18.59
CA SER A 70 2.98 1.90 19.20
C SER A 70 2.80 1.35 20.62
N ARG A 71 1.74 1.75 21.34
CA ARG A 71 1.41 1.26 22.68
C ARG A 71 0.45 0.08 22.71
N LEU A 72 -0.16 -0.27 21.59
CA LEU A 72 -1.09 -1.38 21.49
C LEU A 72 -0.34 -2.72 21.68
N THR A 73 -1.04 -3.70 22.25
CA THR A 73 -0.57 -5.10 22.25
C THR A 73 -0.51 -5.64 20.84
N ASP A 74 0.24 -6.73 20.62
CA ASP A 74 0.33 -7.35 19.29
C ASP A 74 -1.03 -7.80 18.75
N ALA A 75 -1.88 -8.37 19.60
CA ALA A 75 -3.25 -8.75 19.24
C ALA A 75 -4.10 -7.54 18.79
N GLN A 76 -3.98 -6.40 19.49
CA GLN A 76 -4.69 -5.17 19.12
C GLN A 76 -4.19 -4.61 17.79
N ARG A 77 -2.86 -4.57 17.57
CA ARG A 77 -2.28 -4.17 16.28
C ARG A 77 -2.71 -5.09 15.14
N SER A 78 -2.72 -6.41 15.37
CA SER A 78 -3.19 -7.38 14.37
C SER A 78 -4.66 -7.16 14.01
N HIS A 79 -5.50 -6.88 15.00
CA HIS A 79 -6.91 -6.56 14.78
C HIS A 79 -7.10 -5.25 13.98
N LEU A 80 -6.31 -4.21 14.31
CA LEU A 80 -6.31 -2.95 13.57
C LEU A 80 -5.87 -3.18 12.11
N ARG A 81 -4.79 -3.94 11.88
CA ARG A 81 -4.33 -4.27 10.51
C ARG A 81 -5.41 -4.96 9.69
N LEU A 82 -6.11 -5.93 10.27
CA LEU A 82 -7.16 -6.67 9.56
C LEU A 82 -8.38 -5.81 9.19
N ARG A 83 -8.72 -4.82 10.01
CA ARG A 83 -9.93 -4.01 9.82
C ARG A 83 -9.72 -2.70 9.09
N GLU A 84 -8.60 -2.04 9.38
CA GLU A 84 -8.37 -0.65 8.99
C GLU A 84 -7.32 -0.51 7.90
N LEU A 85 -6.50 -1.55 7.64
CA LEU A 85 -5.35 -1.47 6.74
C LEU A 85 -5.44 -2.50 5.62
N GLY A 86 -5.04 -2.09 4.41
CA GLY A 86 -4.78 -2.96 3.28
C GLY A 86 -3.29 -3.05 2.99
N PHE A 87 -2.82 -4.21 2.49
CA PHE A 87 -1.42 -4.42 2.14
C PHE A 87 -1.28 -4.96 0.73
N VAL A 88 -0.34 -4.36 -0.02
CA VAL A 88 0.09 -4.80 -1.35
C VAL A 88 1.60 -4.93 -1.34
N PHE A 89 2.13 -6.12 -1.61
CA PHE A 89 3.56 -6.43 -1.60
C PHE A 89 4.07 -6.70 -3.01
N GLN A 90 5.38 -6.63 -3.21
CA GLN A 90 6.05 -6.85 -4.49
C GLN A 90 5.65 -8.21 -5.13
N ASP A 91 5.61 -9.28 -4.36
CA ASP A 91 5.32 -10.65 -4.82
C ASP A 91 3.86 -11.07 -4.57
N SER A 92 2.89 -10.15 -4.60
CA SER A 92 1.47 -10.37 -4.32
C SER A 92 1.16 -11.05 -2.98
N GLN A 93 1.98 -11.98 -2.52
CA GLN A 93 1.84 -12.78 -1.29
C GLN A 93 0.43 -13.39 -1.14
N LEU A 94 -0.10 -13.92 -2.24
CA LEU A 94 -1.31 -14.73 -2.20
C LEU A 94 -0.99 -16.12 -1.64
N ILE A 95 -1.94 -16.70 -0.91
CA ILE A 95 -1.83 -18.06 -0.41
C ILE A 95 -1.99 -19.02 -1.58
N PRO A 96 -0.95 -19.83 -1.90
CA PRO A 96 -0.92 -20.62 -3.13
C PRO A 96 -2.05 -21.66 -3.23
N GLU A 97 -2.48 -22.19 -2.08
CA GLU A 97 -3.51 -23.22 -1.98
C GLU A 97 -4.92 -22.70 -2.18
N LEU A 98 -5.12 -21.38 -1.98
CA LEU A 98 -6.42 -20.76 -2.06
C LEU A 98 -6.68 -20.15 -3.46
N PRO A 99 -7.89 -20.29 -4.01
CA PRO A 99 -8.29 -19.53 -5.20
C PRO A 99 -8.38 -18.04 -4.91
N ALA A 100 -8.39 -17.20 -5.97
CA ALA A 100 -8.43 -15.74 -5.86
C ALA A 100 -9.54 -15.25 -4.94
N ARG A 101 -10.74 -15.79 -5.09
CA ARG A 101 -11.91 -15.44 -4.27
C ARG A 101 -11.65 -15.63 -2.77
N GLU A 102 -11.03 -16.75 -2.38
CA GLU A 102 -10.74 -17.04 -0.99
C GLU A 102 -9.58 -16.20 -0.47
N ASN A 103 -8.53 -15.97 -1.28
CA ASN A 103 -7.47 -15.03 -0.95
C ASN A 103 -8.02 -13.65 -0.64
N VAL A 104 -8.96 -13.15 -1.46
CA VAL A 104 -9.58 -11.84 -1.26
C VAL A 104 -10.50 -11.83 -0.04
N ALA A 105 -11.25 -12.91 0.21
CA ALA A 105 -12.17 -13.00 1.35
C ALA A 105 -11.46 -13.13 2.72
N LEU A 106 -10.20 -13.58 2.73
CA LEU A 106 -9.46 -13.97 3.93
C LEU A 106 -9.46 -12.90 5.05
N PRO A 107 -9.19 -11.60 4.78
CA PRO A 107 -9.22 -10.58 5.83
C PRO A 107 -10.57 -10.50 6.56
N LEU A 108 -11.68 -10.63 5.83
CA LEU A 108 -13.02 -10.62 6.40
C LEU A 108 -13.30 -11.88 7.23
N MET A 109 -12.85 -13.05 6.76
CA MET A 109 -12.99 -14.31 7.50
C MET A 109 -12.22 -14.25 8.83
N LEU A 110 -11.01 -13.71 8.82
CA LEU A 110 -10.17 -13.55 10.01
C LEU A 110 -10.75 -12.56 11.04
N THR A 111 -11.61 -11.64 10.61
CA THR A 111 -12.35 -10.73 11.50
C THR A 111 -13.70 -11.29 11.97
N GLY A 112 -13.99 -12.55 11.64
CA GLY A 112 -15.21 -13.24 12.09
C GLY A 112 -16.42 -13.03 11.16
N THR A 113 -16.25 -12.46 9.97
CA THR A 113 -17.35 -12.38 8.98
C THR A 113 -17.71 -13.78 8.51
N PRO A 114 -19.01 -14.17 8.52
CA PRO A 114 -19.44 -15.47 8.01
C PRO A 114 -18.91 -15.74 6.61
N THR A 115 -18.38 -16.95 6.36
CA THR A 115 -17.70 -17.34 5.12
C THR A 115 -18.50 -16.96 3.86
N ARG A 116 -19.81 -17.25 3.85
CA ARG A 116 -20.67 -16.92 2.70
C ARG A 116 -20.72 -15.42 2.41
N SER A 117 -20.75 -14.59 3.45
CA SER A 117 -20.76 -13.12 3.30
C SER A 117 -19.39 -12.59 2.86
N ALA A 118 -18.30 -13.12 3.42
CA ALA A 118 -16.94 -12.77 3.04
C ALA A 118 -16.65 -13.11 1.57
N LEU A 119 -17.08 -14.31 1.12
CA LEU A 119 -16.95 -14.73 -0.28
C LEU A 119 -17.76 -13.85 -1.24
N ARG A 120 -18.98 -13.43 -0.85
CA ARG A 120 -19.78 -12.52 -1.67
C ARG A 120 -19.11 -11.15 -1.78
N ALA A 121 -18.60 -10.58 -0.69
CA ALA A 121 -17.86 -9.33 -0.72
C ALA A 121 -16.61 -9.43 -1.60
N ALA A 122 -15.89 -10.55 -1.54
CA ALA A 122 -14.75 -10.83 -2.41
C ALA A 122 -15.14 -10.85 -3.89
N ASP A 123 -16.25 -11.51 -4.25
CA ASP A 123 -16.76 -11.54 -5.64
C ASP A 123 -17.12 -10.13 -6.13
N GLU A 124 -17.72 -9.30 -5.28
CA GLU A 124 -18.06 -7.90 -5.60
C GLU A 124 -16.82 -7.04 -5.87
N VAL A 125 -15.77 -7.20 -5.06
CA VAL A 125 -14.51 -6.48 -5.26
C VAL A 125 -13.79 -6.97 -6.52
N LEU A 126 -13.70 -8.29 -6.74
CA LEU A 126 -13.12 -8.86 -7.95
C LEU A 126 -13.85 -8.37 -9.21
N ALA A 127 -15.18 -8.34 -9.19
CA ALA A 127 -15.97 -7.84 -10.32
C ALA A 127 -15.70 -6.35 -10.60
N ARG A 128 -15.65 -5.50 -9.57
CA ARG A 128 -15.33 -4.07 -9.71
C ARG A 128 -13.95 -3.81 -10.32
N LEU A 129 -13.00 -4.70 -10.09
CA LEU A 129 -11.65 -4.61 -10.65
C LEU A 129 -11.49 -5.36 -11.99
N GLY A 130 -12.58 -5.87 -12.57
CA GLY A 130 -12.54 -6.62 -13.84
C GLY A 130 -11.89 -8.00 -13.72
N LEU A 131 -11.93 -8.63 -12.54
CA LEU A 131 -11.26 -9.90 -12.22
C LEU A 131 -12.25 -11.04 -11.95
N ALA A 132 -13.53 -10.88 -12.32
CA ALA A 132 -14.56 -11.87 -12.03
C ALA A 132 -14.22 -13.28 -12.56
N ASP A 133 -13.56 -13.37 -13.72
CA ASP A 133 -13.15 -14.62 -14.36
C ASP A 133 -12.01 -15.33 -13.64
N LEU A 134 -11.29 -14.62 -12.76
CA LEU A 134 -10.19 -15.18 -11.99
C LEU A 134 -10.63 -15.79 -10.66
N ARG A 135 -11.88 -15.58 -10.22
CA ARG A 135 -12.36 -15.95 -8.88
C ARG A 135 -12.03 -17.39 -8.45
N GLY A 136 -12.06 -18.34 -9.39
CA GLY A 136 -11.77 -19.75 -9.13
C GLY A 136 -10.32 -20.16 -9.38
N ARG A 137 -9.48 -19.28 -9.92
CA ARG A 137 -8.07 -19.59 -10.24
C ARG A 137 -7.20 -19.48 -9.00
N ARG A 138 -6.24 -20.40 -8.88
CA ARG A 138 -5.16 -20.34 -7.88
C ARG A 138 -4.00 -19.49 -8.41
N PRO A 139 -3.12 -18.95 -7.54
CA PRO A 139 -1.98 -18.12 -7.94
C PRO A 139 -1.12 -18.74 -9.05
N ALA A 140 -0.86 -20.04 -9.01
CA ALA A 140 -0.10 -20.75 -10.06
C ALA A 140 -0.77 -20.76 -11.45
N GLN A 141 -2.04 -20.39 -11.54
CA GLN A 141 -2.83 -20.33 -12.78
C GLN A 141 -3.01 -18.88 -13.30
N MET A 142 -2.32 -17.93 -12.70
CA MET A 142 -2.40 -16.51 -13.03
C MET A 142 -1.06 -15.99 -13.54
N SER A 143 -1.10 -14.96 -14.37
CA SER A 143 0.10 -14.15 -14.64
C SER A 143 0.48 -13.33 -13.40
N GLY A 144 1.73 -12.85 -13.32
CA GLY A 144 2.18 -11.99 -12.22
C GLY A 144 1.30 -10.74 -12.05
N GLY A 145 0.93 -10.08 -13.15
CA GLY A 145 0.02 -8.93 -13.13
C GLY A 145 -1.39 -9.28 -12.66
N GLN A 146 -1.92 -10.46 -13.03
CA GLN A 146 -3.22 -10.94 -12.52
C GLN A 146 -3.16 -11.22 -11.01
N ALA A 147 -2.12 -11.89 -10.53
CA ALA A 147 -1.91 -12.14 -9.11
C ALA A 147 -1.79 -10.82 -8.31
N GLN A 148 -1.08 -9.84 -8.86
CA GLN A 148 -0.94 -8.53 -8.23
C GLN A 148 -2.28 -7.76 -8.16
N ARG A 149 -3.11 -7.80 -9.22
CA ARG A 149 -4.47 -7.22 -9.19
C ARG A 149 -5.37 -7.93 -8.16
N VAL A 150 -5.25 -9.23 -7.98
CA VAL A 150 -5.96 -9.98 -6.91
C VAL A 150 -5.46 -9.56 -5.53
N ALA A 151 -4.16 -9.28 -5.34
CA ALA A 151 -3.63 -8.74 -4.10
C ALA A 151 -4.19 -7.34 -3.78
N ILE A 152 -4.39 -6.49 -4.79
CA ILE A 152 -5.10 -5.20 -4.63
C ILE A 152 -6.55 -5.45 -4.18
N ALA A 153 -7.26 -6.40 -4.79
CA ALA A 153 -8.62 -6.75 -4.37
C ALA A 153 -8.66 -7.21 -2.90
N ARG A 154 -7.70 -8.03 -2.47
CA ARG A 154 -7.55 -8.44 -1.07
C ARG A 154 -7.32 -7.27 -0.14
N ALA A 155 -6.50 -6.31 -0.53
CA ALA A 155 -6.23 -5.12 0.26
C ALA A 155 -7.49 -4.22 0.43
N LEU A 156 -8.42 -4.26 -0.51
CA LEU A 156 -9.61 -3.39 -0.55
C LEU A 156 -10.85 -4.00 0.10
N VAL A 157 -10.91 -5.33 0.28
CA VAL A 157 -12.16 -6.03 0.66
C VAL A 157 -12.70 -5.63 2.03
N SER A 158 -11.82 -5.24 2.96
CA SER A 158 -12.20 -4.74 4.30
C SER A 158 -12.58 -3.25 4.31
N SER A 159 -12.59 -2.57 3.15
CA SER A 159 -12.78 -1.12 3.05
C SER A 159 -11.80 -0.34 3.95
N PRO A 160 -10.50 -0.52 3.76
CA PRO A 160 -9.47 0.00 4.65
C PRO A 160 -9.43 1.54 4.62
N ARG A 161 -9.02 2.15 5.74
CA ARG A 161 -8.73 3.59 5.80
C ARG A 161 -7.36 3.95 5.23
N ALA A 162 -6.42 2.98 5.24
CA ALA A 162 -5.11 3.15 4.60
C ALA A 162 -4.67 1.88 3.88
N ILE A 163 -3.97 2.06 2.75
CA ILE A 163 -3.34 1.00 1.98
C ILE A 163 -1.83 1.25 2.00
N PHE A 164 -1.07 0.23 2.39
CA PHE A 164 0.39 0.21 2.38
C PHE A 164 0.87 -0.67 1.24
N ALA A 165 1.69 -0.12 0.34
CA ALA A 165 2.24 -0.82 -0.80
C ALA A 165 3.78 -0.79 -0.73
N ASP A 166 4.42 -1.96 -0.64
CA ASP A 166 5.87 -2.09 -0.63
C ASP A 166 6.34 -2.61 -1.97
N GLU A 167 7.02 -1.76 -2.76
CA GLU A 167 7.53 -2.03 -4.13
C GLU A 167 6.48 -2.71 -5.04
N PRO A 168 5.24 -2.19 -5.12
CA PRO A 168 4.10 -2.93 -5.67
C PRO A 168 4.23 -3.34 -7.15
N SER A 169 5.11 -2.69 -7.92
CA SER A 169 5.41 -3.01 -9.33
C SER A 169 6.77 -3.67 -9.55
N GLY A 170 7.55 -3.91 -8.48
CA GLY A 170 8.95 -4.32 -8.61
C GLY A 170 9.19 -5.69 -9.28
N ALA A 171 8.18 -6.57 -9.32
CA ALA A 171 8.24 -7.87 -9.99
C ALA A 171 7.60 -7.87 -11.40
N LEU A 172 7.12 -6.71 -11.90
CA LEU A 172 6.39 -6.58 -13.15
C LEU A 172 7.22 -5.86 -14.22
N ASP A 173 6.94 -6.14 -15.49
CA ASP A 173 7.42 -5.32 -16.58
C ASP A 173 6.82 -3.90 -16.52
N GLN A 174 7.42 -2.97 -17.26
CA GLN A 174 7.06 -1.55 -17.17
C GLN A 174 5.60 -1.27 -17.54
N ALA A 175 5.05 -1.93 -18.58
CA ALA A 175 3.67 -1.72 -19.02
C ALA A 175 2.68 -2.24 -17.98
N THR A 176 2.88 -3.48 -17.53
CA THR A 176 2.06 -4.11 -16.48
C THR A 176 2.15 -3.35 -15.16
N GLY A 177 3.34 -2.85 -14.80
CA GLY A 177 3.56 -2.03 -13.60
C GLY A 177 2.80 -0.71 -13.65
N HIS A 178 2.76 -0.05 -14.82
CA HIS A 178 1.98 1.16 -15.03
C HIS A 178 0.46 0.93 -14.86
N GLU A 179 -0.08 -0.11 -15.51
CA GLU A 179 -1.50 -0.49 -15.36
C GLU A 179 -1.87 -0.82 -13.92
N MET A 180 -0.97 -1.50 -13.21
CA MET A 180 -1.16 -1.87 -11.82
C MET A 180 -1.19 -0.62 -10.92
N MET A 181 -0.27 0.34 -11.10
CA MET A 181 -0.27 1.60 -10.34
C MET A 181 -1.50 2.44 -10.63
N GLN A 182 -1.96 2.49 -11.88
CA GLN A 182 -3.21 3.14 -12.26
C GLN A 182 -4.40 2.52 -11.52
N LEU A 183 -4.48 1.19 -11.51
CA LEU A 183 -5.55 0.47 -10.80
C LEU A 183 -5.50 0.74 -9.29
N LEU A 184 -4.30 0.62 -8.68
CA LEU A 184 -4.12 0.80 -7.24
C LEU A 184 -4.50 2.22 -6.78
N THR A 185 -4.02 3.25 -7.49
CA THR A 185 -4.31 4.65 -7.15
C THR A 185 -5.77 5.02 -7.37
N ALA A 186 -6.38 4.54 -8.48
CA ALA A 186 -7.80 4.75 -8.75
C ALA A 186 -8.68 4.05 -7.69
N ALA A 187 -8.37 2.79 -7.35
CA ALA A 187 -9.12 2.03 -6.37
C ALA A 187 -8.99 2.60 -4.95
N ALA A 188 -7.80 3.05 -4.54
CA ALA A 188 -7.59 3.73 -3.27
C ALA A 188 -8.39 5.04 -3.19
N SER A 189 -8.35 5.86 -4.26
CA SER A 189 -9.11 7.11 -4.35
C SER A 189 -10.62 6.89 -4.28
N MET A 190 -11.15 5.90 -5.02
CA MET A 190 -12.57 5.55 -5.01
C MET A 190 -13.04 5.04 -3.63
N ALA A 191 -12.18 4.35 -2.91
CA ALA A 191 -12.44 3.88 -1.55
C ALA A 191 -12.27 4.99 -0.48
N GLY A 192 -11.77 6.18 -0.86
CA GLY A 192 -11.40 7.23 0.09
C GLY A 192 -10.23 6.85 1.01
N ALA A 193 -9.46 5.83 0.63
CA ALA A 193 -8.34 5.33 1.42
C ALA A 193 -7.08 6.18 1.23
N THR A 194 -6.33 6.35 2.30
CA THR A 194 -4.97 6.90 2.26
C THR A 194 -4.04 5.86 1.64
N LEU A 195 -3.17 6.26 0.71
CA LEU A 195 -2.22 5.37 0.06
C LEU A 195 -0.78 5.73 0.43
N VAL A 196 -0.04 4.77 0.98
CA VAL A 196 1.40 4.90 1.26
C VAL A 196 2.15 3.89 0.41
N VAL A 197 2.96 4.38 -0.51
CA VAL A 197 3.76 3.54 -1.44
C VAL A 197 5.23 3.70 -1.10
N VAL A 198 5.91 2.61 -0.83
CA VAL A 198 7.36 2.56 -0.76
C VAL A 198 7.90 2.11 -2.12
N THR A 199 8.83 2.85 -2.68
CA THR A 199 9.44 2.51 -3.97
C THR A 199 10.81 3.18 -4.14
N HIS A 200 11.63 2.62 -5.00
CA HIS A 200 12.85 3.25 -5.53
C HIS A 200 12.66 3.79 -6.96
N ASP A 201 11.52 3.50 -7.60
CA ASP A 201 11.19 3.97 -8.97
C ASP A 201 10.46 5.32 -8.93
N VAL A 202 11.09 6.33 -9.55
CA VAL A 202 10.52 7.68 -9.69
C VAL A 202 9.21 7.67 -10.49
N ASN A 203 9.04 6.75 -11.44
CA ASN A 203 7.81 6.66 -12.23
C ASN A 203 6.64 6.18 -11.36
N VAL A 204 6.89 5.24 -10.44
CA VAL A 204 5.90 4.81 -9.45
C VAL A 204 5.55 5.96 -8.49
N ALA A 205 6.55 6.71 -8.01
CA ALA A 205 6.32 7.82 -7.10
C ALA A 205 5.44 8.93 -7.71
N ARG A 206 5.51 9.15 -9.02
CA ARG A 206 4.68 10.15 -9.73
C ARG A 206 3.18 9.89 -9.69
N TRP A 207 2.75 8.66 -9.33
CA TRP A 207 1.35 8.34 -9.11
C TRP A 207 0.78 8.90 -7.78
N CYS A 208 1.65 9.37 -6.90
CA CYS A 208 1.28 9.91 -5.60
C CYS A 208 1.25 11.45 -5.63
N SER A 209 0.49 12.05 -4.72
CA SER A 209 0.38 13.52 -4.57
C SER A 209 1.52 14.15 -3.76
N ARG A 210 2.29 13.33 -3.04
CA ARG A 210 3.40 13.77 -2.19
C ARG A 210 4.54 12.77 -2.24
N LEU A 211 5.76 13.28 -2.17
CA LEU A 211 6.99 12.51 -2.14
C LEU A 211 7.78 12.83 -0.87
N ILE A 212 8.10 11.79 -0.11
CA ILE A 212 9.00 11.85 1.04
C ILE A 212 10.25 11.04 0.69
N GLU A 213 11.41 11.69 0.70
CA GLU A 213 12.69 11.02 0.49
C GLU A 213 13.35 10.71 1.83
N ILE A 214 13.79 9.46 1.99
CA ILE A 214 14.48 8.99 3.20
C ILE A 214 15.92 8.63 2.86
N ARG A 215 16.84 9.12 3.69
CA ARG A 215 18.26 8.74 3.67
C ARG A 215 18.74 8.51 5.10
N ASP A 216 19.46 7.44 5.30
CA ASP A 216 20.07 7.09 6.62
C ASP A 216 19.07 7.14 7.78
N GLY A 217 17.85 6.68 7.53
CA GLY A 217 16.78 6.64 8.53
C GLY A 217 16.15 8.00 8.88
N LEU A 218 16.46 9.06 8.15
CA LEU A 218 15.93 10.42 8.33
C LEU A 218 15.16 10.90 7.10
N VAL A 219 14.23 11.84 7.30
CA VAL A 219 13.58 12.58 6.20
C VAL A 219 14.59 13.53 5.58
N HIS A 220 14.93 13.31 4.32
CA HIS A 220 15.82 14.18 3.54
C HIS A 220 15.04 15.28 2.82
N SER A 221 13.89 14.94 2.23
CA SER A 221 12.98 15.91 1.62
C SER A 221 11.52 15.46 1.76
N ASP A 222 10.62 16.42 1.76
CA ASP A 222 9.17 16.23 1.83
C ASP A 222 8.50 17.29 0.98
N ARG A 223 7.90 16.87 -0.14
CA ARG A 223 7.35 17.79 -1.13
C ARG A 223 6.06 17.28 -1.75
N ARG A 224 5.13 18.18 -2.06
CA ARG A 224 3.96 17.87 -2.87
C ARG A 224 4.34 17.74 -4.34
N LEU A 225 3.77 16.75 -5.00
CA LEU A 225 3.88 16.56 -6.44
C LEU A 225 2.67 17.21 -7.11
N ASN A 226 2.90 18.11 -8.08
CA ASN A 226 1.82 18.75 -8.81
C ASN A 226 1.13 17.73 -9.73
N ALA A 227 -0.20 17.63 -9.66
CA ALA A 227 -1.02 16.73 -10.46
C ALA A 227 -0.95 16.98 -11.99
N SER A 228 -0.27 18.06 -12.44
CA SER A 228 -0.12 18.40 -13.86
C SER A 228 0.87 17.52 -14.62
N THR A 229 1.76 16.80 -13.94
CA THR A 229 2.77 15.94 -14.58
C THR A 229 2.26 14.52 -14.87
N ALA A 230 1.19 14.08 -14.23
CA ALA A 230 0.63 12.73 -14.41
C ALA A 230 -0.27 12.61 -15.67
N ARG A 231 -0.76 13.71 -16.22
CA ARG A 231 -1.65 13.72 -17.40
C ARG A 231 -0.96 14.05 -18.73
N GLY A 232 0.32 14.41 -18.72
CA GLY A 232 1.03 14.94 -19.89
C GLY A 232 1.64 13.90 -20.84
N SER A 233 1.70 12.62 -20.47
CA SER A 233 2.39 11.60 -21.31
C SER A 233 1.46 10.83 -22.27
N THR A 234 0.15 10.96 -22.15
CA THR A 234 -0.80 10.25 -23.05
C THR A 234 -1.08 11.04 -24.34
N GLN A 235 -0.90 12.37 -24.35
CA GLN A 235 -1.16 13.18 -25.54
C GLN A 235 0.04 13.32 -26.49
N ALA A 236 1.25 13.07 -26.02
CA ALA A 236 2.45 13.15 -26.88
C ALA A 236 2.63 11.93 -27.80
N ALA A 237 2.13 10.75 -27.38
CA ALA A 237 2.25 9.52 -28.18
C ALA A 237 1.23 9.43 -29.32
N GLU A 238 0.08 10.12 -29.24
CA GLU A 238 -0.95 10.11 -30.30
C GLU A 238 -0.63 11.06 -31.45
N SER A 239 0.26 12.04 -31.27
CA SER A 239 0.62 12.99 -32.33
C SER A 239 1.80 12.54 -33.21
N GLU A 240 2.53 11.49 -32.85
CA GLU A 240 3.69 10.98 -33.60
C GLU A 240 3.36 9.80 -34.53
N VAL A 241 2.16 9.21 -34.40
CA VAL A 241 1.66 8.13 -35.28
C VAL A 241 0.84 8.68 -36.47
N ALA A 242 0.57 9.99 -36.48
CA ALA A 242 -0.21 10.66 -37.55
C ALA A 242 0.64 11.54 -38.51
N ARG A 243 1.94 11.24 -38.64
CA ARG A 243 2.79 11.86 -39.68
C ARG A 243 3.54 10.83 -40.49
#